data_9f03931e1d625d57756516a8dc4ad38d
#
_entry.id   9f03931e1d625d57756516a8dc4ad38d
#
_cell.length_a   1.000
_cell.length_b   1.000
_cell.length_c   1.000
_cell.angle_alpha   90.00
_cell.angle_beta   90.00
_cell.angle_gamma   90.00
#
_symmetry.space_group_name_H-M   'P 1'
#
loop_
_entity.id
_entity.type
_entity.pdbx_description
1 polymer ?
#
loop_
_entity_poly.entity_id
_entity_poly.type
_entity_poly.pdbx_seq_one_letter_code
_entity_poly.pdbx_strand_id
1 'polypeptide(L)'
;MKLAIIMTALFLAGCASKPVPVKMKFPEAPETMLELCQDLKLLEKDAKLSDIAKTINENYTLYHECAIKSKAWVAWYRAHKKIFEEVK
;
A
#
# COMPACT_ATOMS: atom_id res chain seq x y z
N MET A 1 -49.23 29.57 -16.38
CA MET A 1 -49.26 28.14 -16.05
C MET A 1 -48.34 27.29 -16.92
N LYS A 2 -48.35 27.47 -18.24
CA LYS A 2 -47.47 26.70 -19.14
C LYS A 2 -45.97 26.93 -18.87
N LEU A 3 -45.58 28.15 -18.52
CA LEU A 3 -44.20 28.52 -18.21
C LEU A 3 -43.72 27.85 -16.93
N ALA A 4 -44.56 27.74 -15.90
CA ALA A 4 -44.23 27.11 -14.62
C ALA A 4 -44.01 25.57 -14.79
N ILE A 5 -44.76 24.92 -15.64
CA ILE A 5 -44.64 23.50 -15.95
C ILE A 5 -43.32 23.21 -16.66
N ILE A 6 -42.94 24.07 -17.62
CA ILE A 6 -41.68 23.95 -18.37
C ILE A 6 -40.48 24.15 -17.44
N MET A 7 -40.52 25.11 -16.54
CA MET A 7 -39.48 25.39 -15.55
C MET A 7 -39.31 24.20 -14.60
N THR A 8 -40.39 23.61 -14.13
CA THR A 8 -40.36 22.44 -13.23
C THR A 8 -39.80 21.21 -13.93
N ALA A 9 -40.14 20.99 -15.20
CA ALA A 9 -39.60 19.89 -16.00
C ALA A 9 -38.08 20.02 -16.21
N LEU A 10 -37.56 21.23 -16.39
CA LEU A 10 -36.13 21.49 -16.53
C LEU A 10 -35.36 21.18 -15.24
N PHE A 11 -35.92 21.50 -14.10
CA PHE A 11 -35.29 21.14 -12.80
C PHE A 11 -35.25 19.65 -12.56
N LEU A 12 -36.28 18.92 -12.94
CA LEU A 12 -36.34 17.47 -12.80
C LEU A 12 -35.34 16.74 -13.71
N ALA A 13 -35.12 17.27 -14.92
CA ALA A 13 -34.15 16.70 -15.86
C ALA A 13 -32.71 16.82 -15.36
N GLY A 14 -32.36 17.89 -14.61
CA GLY A 14 -31.04 18.05 -14.02
C GLY A 14 -30.68 17.08 -12.91
N CYS A 15 -31.68 16.52 -12.22
CA CYS A 15 -31.46 15.55 -11.13
C CYS A 15 -31.39 14.11 -11.60
N ALA A 16 -31.64 13.85 -12.89
CA ALA A 16 -31.69 12.51 -13.44
C ALA A 16 -30.34 11.96 -13.93
N SER A 17 -29.27 12.75 -13.83
CA SER A 17 -27.94 12.29 -14.22
C SER A 17 -27.41 11.25 -13.23
N LYS A 18 -27.20 10.03 -13.70
CA LYS A 18 -26.61 8.99 -12.89
C LYS A 18 -25.12 9.26 -12.68
N PRO A 19 -24.58 9.10 -11.45
CA PRO A 19 -23.16 9.21 -11.24
C PRO A 19 -22.42 8.13 -12.05
N VAL A 20 -21.39 8.54 -12.78
CA VAL A 20 -20.55 7.60 -13.53
C VAL A 20 -19.78 6.74 -12.52
N PRO A 21 -19.87 5.42 -12.57
CA PRO A 21 -19.09 4.58 -11.65
C PRO A 21 -17.61 4.76 -11.93
N VAL A 22 -16.87 5.20 -10.92
CA VAL A 22 -15.43 5.35 -11.00
C VAL A 22 -14.81 4.00 -10.69
N LYS A 23 -14.14 3.40 -11.69
CA LYS A 23 -13.35 2.20 -11.44
C LYS A 23 -12.15 2.59 -10.60
N MET A 24 -12.04 2.03 -9.42
CA MET A 24 -10.86 2.21 -8.59
C MET A 24 -9.71 1.41 -9.21
N LYS A 25 -8.59 2.09 -9.45
CA LYS A 25 -7.38 1.44 -9.90
C LYS A 25 -6.75 0.68 -8.71
N PHE A 26 -6.10 -0.42 -9.02
CA PHE A 26 -5.31 -1.13 -8.02
C PHE A 26 -4.24 -0.19 -7.46
N PRO A 27 -4.16 -0.02 -6.14
CA PRO A 27 -3.16 0.87 -5.57
C PRO A 27 -1.76 0.31 -5.79
N GLU A 28 -0.87 1.15 -6.31
CA GLU A 28 0.52 0.77 -6.51
C GLU A 28 1.30 0.94 -5.21
N ALA A 29 2.06 -0.08 -4.85
CA ALA A 29 2.93 -0.02 -3.69
C ALA A 29 4.14 0.87 -3.99
N PRO A 30 4.67 1.61 -2.99
CA PRO A 30 5.92 2.35 -3.17
C PRO A 30 7.06 1.41 -3.60
N GLU A 31 7.91 1.88 -4.51
CA GLU A 31 9.03 1.06 -5.02
C GLU A 31 9.96 0.59 -3.91
N THR A 32 10.18 1.41 -2.90
CA THR A 32 11.00 1.05 -1.74
C THR A 32 10.48 -0.18 -1.01
N MET A 33 9.17 -0.40 -1.04
CA MET A 33 8.55 -1.57 -0.43
C MET A 33 8.63 -2.81 -1.31
N LEU A 34 8.86 -2.63 -2.62
CA LEU A 34 8.98 -3.73 -3.57
C LEU A 34 10.39 -4.33 -3.58
N GLU A 35 11.36 -3.66 -2.98
CA GLU A 35 12.70 -4.19 -2.86
C GLU A 35 12.71 -5.40 -1.92
N LEU A 36 13.36 -6.46 -2.37
CA LEU A 36 13.51 -7.67 -1.55
C LEU A 36 14.50 -7.42 -0.43
N CYS A 37 14.33 -8.17 0.65
CA CYS A 37 15.30 -8.16 1.73
C CYS A 37 16.61 -8.77 1.26
N GLN A 38 17.70 -8.24 1.77
CA GLN A 38 19.03 -8.80 1.49
C GLN A 38 19.18 -10.16 2.18
N ASP A 39 19.89 -11.05 1.53
CA ASP A 39 20.21 -12.35 2.12
C ASP A 39 21.15 -12.18 3.30
N LEU A 40 20.95 -13.02 4.29
CA LEU A 40 21.87 -13.05 5.43
C LEU A 40 23.22 -13.60 5.01
N LYS A 41 24.27 -13.08 5.61
CA LYS A 41 25.63 -13.50 5.34
C LYS A 41 25.89 -14.88 5.96
N LEU A 42 26.54 -15.73 5.18
CA LEU A 42 26.92 -17.07 5.63
C LEU A 42 28.36 -17.03 6.14
N LEU A 43 28.62 -17.88 7.14
CA LEU A 43 29.96 -18.05 7.68
C LEU A 43 30.75 -19.05 6.84
N GLU A 44 32.03 -18.75 6.62
CA GLU A 44 32.96 -19.68 5.99
C GLU A 44 33.40 -20.75 6.98
N LYS A 45 33.85 -21.90 6.47
CA LYS A 45 34.26 -23.04 7.32
C LYS A 45 35.37 -22.71 8.31
N ASP A 46 36.28 -21.78 7.89
CA ASP A 46 37.44 -21.41 8.69
C ASP A 46 37.26 -20.09 9.45
N ALA A 47 35.97 -19.71 9.69
CA ALA A 47 35.64 -18.46 10.35
C ALA A 47 36.21 -18.44 11.79
N LYS A 48 36.88 -17.34 12.11
CA LYS A 48 37.36 -17.09 13.46
C LYS A 48 36.24 -16.54 14.33
N LEU A 49 36.44 -16.55 15.64
CA LEU A 49 35.43 -16.03 16.59
C LEU A 49 35.08 -14.56 16.29
N SER A 50 36.08 -13.73 15.90
CA SER A 50 35.85 -12.35 15.50
C SER A 50 34.97 -12.23 14.26
N ASP A 51 35.12 -13.14 13.28
CA ASP A 51 34.32 -13.20 12.08
C ASP A 51 32.87 -13.59 12.39
N ILE A 52 32.69 -14.50 13.32
CA ILE A 52 31.37 -14.94 13.80
C ILE A 52 30.65 -13.75 14.44
N ALA A 53 31.31 -13.03 15.35
CA ALA A 53 30.72 -11.87 16.02
C ALA A 53 30.33 -10.78 15.02
N LYS A 54 31.19 -10.50 14.03
CA LYS A 54 30.93 -9.53 12.98
C LYS A 54 29.73 -9.92 12.14
N THR A 55 29.66 -11.18 11.70
CA THR A 55 28.57 -11.70 10.89
C THR A 55 27.25 -11.66 11.63
N ILE A 56 27.23 -12.02 12.90
CA ILE A 56 26.03 -11.94 13.74
C ILE A 56 25.52 -10.49 13.79
N ASN A 57 26.42 -9.53 14.00
CA ASN A 57 26.05 -8.14 14.08
C ASN A 57 25.51 -7.60 12.75
N GLU A 58 26.16 -7.95 11.64
CA GLU A 58 25.71 -7.58 10.30
C GLU A 58 24.34 -8.19 9.96
N ASN A 59 24.16 -9.47 10.29
CA ASN A 59 22.89 -10.17 10.04
C ASN A 59 21.76 -9.62 10.91
N TYR A 60 22.06 -9.22 12.13
CA TYR A 60 21.08 -8.57 13.01
C TYR A 60 20.58 -7.27 12.40
N THR A 61 21.49 -6.47 11.84
CA THR A 61 21.14 -5.24 11.13
C THR A 61 20.27 -5.54 9.91
N LEU A 62 20.66 -6.51 9.09
CA LEU A 62 19.88 -6.91 7.90
C LEU A 62 18.49 -7.41 8.29
N TYR A 63 18.39 -8.17 9.37
CA TYR A 63 17.11 -8.64 9.87
C TYR A 63 16.21 -7.47 10.27
N HIS A 64 16.76 -6.50 11.00
CA HIS A 64 15.98 -5.32 11.42
C HIS A 64 15.50 -4.48 10.25
N GLU A 65 16.32 -4.29 9.24
CA GLU A 65 15.93 -3.59 8.02
C GLU A 65 14.77 -4.29 7.32
N CYS A 66 14.86 -5.63 7.24
CA CYS A 66 13.80 -6.44 6.66
C CYS A 66 12.51 -6.39 7.50
N ALA A 67 12.63 -6.43 8.82
CA ALA A 67 11.48 -6.34 9.73
C ALA A 67 10.74 -5.00 9.58
N ILE A 68 11.46 -3.90 9.39
CA ILE A 68 10.88 -2.59 9.14
C ILE A 68 10.06 -2.61 7.83
N LYS A 69 10.59 -3.20 6.76
CA LYS A 69 9.87 -3.35 5.50
C LYS A 69 8.60 -4.19 5.67
N SER A 70 8.68 -5.28 6.41
CA SER A 70 7.54 -6.14 6.68
C SER A 70 6.44 -5.40 7.42
N LYS A 71 6.80 -4.62 8.44
CA LYS A 71 5.84 -3.79 9.19
C LYS A 71 5.23 -2.72 8.29
N ALA A 72 6.02 -2.12 7.41
CA ALA A 72 5.54 -1.13 6.45
C ALA A 72 4.50 -1.74 5.49
N TRP A 73 4.73 -2.96 5.01
CA TRP A 73 3.78 -3.68 4.17
C TRP A 73 2.45 -3.92 4.87
N VAL A 74 2.50 -4.37 6.11
CA VAL A 74 1.29 -4.62 6.90
C VAL A 74 0.50 -3.31 7.10
N ALA A 75 1.19 -2.24 7.47
CA ALA A 75 0.56 -0.93 7.66
C ALA A 75 -0.06 -0.40 6.37
N TRP A 76 0.66 -0.51 5.25
CA TRP A 76 0.18 -0.12 3.93
C TRP A 76 -1.07 -0.89 3.53
N TYR A 77 -1.02 -2.21 3.68
CA TYR A 77 -2.14 -3.08 3.34
C TYR A 77 -3.39 -2.74 4.16
N ARG A 78 -3.23 -2.58 5.47
CA ARG A 78 -4.36 -2.26 6.35
C ARG A 78 -4.97 -0.89 6.04
N ALA A 79 -4.13 0.09 5.74
CA ALA A 79 -4.60 1.43 5.39
C ALA A 79 -5.40 1.41 4.09
N HIS A 80 -4.89 0.75 3.07
CA HIS A 80 -5.58 0.67 1.78
C HIS A 80 -6.84 -0.17 1.84
N LYS A 81 -6.82 -1.26 2.59
CA LYS A 81 -8.01 -2.08 2.82
C LYS A 81 -9.12 -1.26 3.46
N LYS A 82 -8.80 -0.47 4.46
CA LYS A 82 -9.75 0.42 5.13
C LYS A 82 -10.37 1.42 4.15
N ILE A 83 -9.54 2.04 3.30
CA ILE A 83 -10.01 2.98 2.28
C ILE A 83 -10.98 2.30 1.32
N PHE A 84 -10.67 1.10 0.85
CA PHE A 84 -11.54 0.34 -0.03
C PHE A 84 -12.87 -0.02 0.62
N GLU A 85 -12.87 -0.37 1.89
CA GLU A 85 -14.07 -0.71 2.63
C GLU A 85 -14.97 0.52 2.86
N GLU A 86 -14.40 1.70 3.03
CA GLU A 86 -15.14 2.94 3.24
C GLU A 86 -15.80 3.47 1.97
N VAL A 87 -15.30 3.10 0.79
CA VAL A 87 -15.79 3.61 -0.50
C VAL A 87 -17.01 2.85 -1.02
N LYS A 88 -17.43 1.79 -0.37
CA LYS A 88 -18.61 1.00 -0.76
C LYS A 88 -19.92 1.79 -0.71
#